data_05f7d5bf77b7f55582c5ed8169d63814
#
_entry.id   05f7d5bf77b7f55582c5ed8169d63814
#
_cell.length_a   1.000
_cell.length_b   1.000
_cell.length_c   1.000
_cell.angle_alpha   90.00
_cell.angle_beta   90.00
_cell.angle_gamma   90.00
#
_symmetry.space_group_name_H-M   'P 1'
#
loop_
_entity.id
_entity.type
_entity.pdbx_description
1 polymer ?
#
loop_
_entity_poly.entity_id
_entity_poly.type
_entity_poly.pdbx_seq_one_letter_code
_entity_poly.pdbx_strand_id
1 'polypeptide(L)'
;MTNEKLEQRLAAALEKTAPDDVSGVLSRCEARKGTVIPMTTKKTVNRKWTTLVAACLAVMLLCGGGVFYQQAHAVASVVSLDVNPSIELKVSRNEKVLACVPLNEDAKAILADMSNGADLKGAKLDVAVNAIVGSLVRNGYLDSISSAIMISVEDKDAARAEKLQRELTSAVDGVLQTSEAKAAVLTQTLTQDAAREQQARENNISTGKAALV
;
A
#
# COMPACT_ATOMS: atom_id res chain seq x y z
N MET A 1 -68.88 57.17 -36.85
CA MET A 1 -67.46 57.40 -37.15
C MET A 1 -67.07 56.39 -38.20
N THR A 2 -66.87 56.83 -39.44
CA THR A 2 -66.67 55.99 -40.61
C THR A 2 -65.29 55.35 -40.54
N ASN A 3 -65.13 54.03 -40.88
CA ASN A 3 -63.90 53.29 -40.91
C ASN A 3 -62.71 53.98 -41.57
N GLU A 4 -62.99 54.73 -42.60
CA GLU A 4 -62.02 55.61 -43.33
C GLU A 4 -61.29 56.61 -42.42
N LYS A 5 -62.00 57.22 -41.47
CA LYS A 5 -61.40 58.19 -40.52
C LYS A 5 -60.52 57.51 -39.50
N LEU A 6 -60.77 56.23 -39.19
CA LEU A 6 -59.96 55.39 -38.28
C LEU A 6 -58.66 54.98 -38.97
N GLU A 7 -58.77 54.56 -40.23
CA GLU A 7 -57.61 54.19 -41.05
C GLU A 7 -56.64 55.33 -41.28
N GLN A 8 -57.18 56.52 -41.60
CA GLN A 8 -56.36 57.73 -41.75
C GLN A 8 -55.65 58.11 -40.44
N ARG A 9 -56.29 57.96 -39.29
CA ARG A 9 -55.66 58.24 -37.98
C ARG A 9 -54.63 57.19 -37.60
N LEU A 10 -54.87 55.94 -37.95
CA LEU A 10 -53.91 54.84 -37.74
C LEU A 10 -52.68 54.98 -38.63
N ALA A 11 -52.89 55.40 -39.93
CA ALA A 11 -51.78 55.63 -40.84
C ALA A 11 -50.91 56.82 -40.37
N ALA A 12 -51.56 57.97 -39.99
CA ALA A 12 -50.83 59.08 -39.43
C ALA A 12 -50.15 58.86 -38.10
N ALA A 13 -50.66 57.92 -37.26
CA ALA A 13 -50.02 57.55 -36.02
C ALA A 13 -48.84 56.60 -36.27
N LEU A 14 -48.92 55.68 -37.22
CA LEU A 14 -47.86 54.80 -37.64
C LEU A 14 -46.70 55.55 -38.32
N GLU A 15 -47.03 56.56 -39.16
CA GLU A 15 -46.04 57.40 -39.80
C GLU A 15 -45.26 58.25 -38.79
N LYS A 16 -45.90 58.67 -37.70
CA LYS A 16 -45.29 59.42 -36.61
C LYS A 16 -44.44 58.55 -35.64
N THR A 17 -44.65 57.26 -35.65
CA THR A 17 -43.90 56.29 -34.79
C THR A 17 -42.86 55.50 -35.58
N ALA A 18 -42.92 55.51 -36.92
CA ALA A 18 -41.88 54.87 -37.72
C ALA A 18 -40.63 55.79 -37.73
N PRO A 19 -39.47 55.23 -37.37
CA PRO A 19 -38.26 56.03 -37.45
C PRO A 19 -37.95 56.34 -38.90
N ASP A 20 -37.91 57.68 -39.22
CA ASP A 20 -37.58 58.21 -40.56
C ASP A 20 -36.16 57.89 -41.05
N ASP A 21 -35.39 57.21 -40.22
CA ASP A 21 -33.99 56.92 -40.49
C ASP A 21 -33.72 55.41 -40.69
N VAL A 22 -34.29 54.90 -41.80
CA VAL A 22 -34.00 53.55 -42.27
C VAL A 22 -32.49 53.38 -42.56
N SER A 23 -31.86 54.47 -43.04
CA SER A 23 -30.39 54.46 -43.28
C SER A 23 -29.58 54.41 -42.01
N GLY A 24 -30.02 55.05 -40.92
CA GLY A 24 -29.39 54.96 -39.61
C GLY A 24 -29.56 53.59 -38.95
N VAL A 25 -30.67 52.89 -39.19
CA VAL A 25 -30.85 51.50 -38.73
C VAL A 25 -29.98 50.56 -39.55
N LEU A 26 -29.92 50.77 -40.88
CA LEU A 26 -29.05 49.96 -41.76
C LEU A 26 -27.57 50.17 -41.43
N SER A 27 -27.11 51.38 -41.17
CA SER A 27 -25.72 51.66 -40.80
C SER A 27 -25.34 51.05 -39.43
N ARG A 28 -26.27 50.99 -38.48
CA ARG A 28 -26.04 50.26 -37.20
C ARG A 28 -26.01 48.75 -37.39
N CYS A 29 -26.76 48.23 -38.37
CA CYS A 29 -26.68 46.80 -38.71
C CYS A 29 -25.38 46.46 -39.43
N GLU A 30 -24.88 47.38 -40.30
CA GLU A 30 -23.56 47.17 -40.95
C GLU A 30 -22.38 47.25 -39.96
N ALA A 31 -22.43 48.19 -39.01
CA ALA A 31 -21.43 48.31 -37.98
C ALA A 31 -21.36 47.06 -37.08
N ARG A 32 -22.44 46.30 -36.96
CA ARG A 32 -22.46 45.03 -36.24
C ARG A 32 -22.01 43.82 -37.07
N LYS A 33 -21.86 43.95 -38.38
CA LYS A 33 -21.34 42.90 -39.25
C LYS A 33 -19.83 42.60 -39.06
N GLY A 34 -19.11 43.41 -38.29
CA GLY A 34 -17.68 43.37 -38.19
C GLY A 34 -17.10 42.48 -37.06
N THR A 35 -17.91 41.94 -36.15
CA THR A 35 -17.36 41.08 -35.10
C THR A 35 -17.66 39.63 -35.42
N VAL A 36 -16.94 39.08 -36.38
CA VAL A 36 -16.79 37.63 -36.52
C VAL A 36 -15.98 37.18 -35.32
N ILE A 37 -16.65 36.64 -34.32
CA ILE A 37 -15.95 35.91 -33.24
C ILE A 37 -15.29 34.71 -33.91
N PRO A 38 -13.94 34.67 -34.04
CA PRO A 38 -13.32 33.49 -34.59
C PRO A 38 -13.67 32.34 -33.62
N MET A 39 -14.46 31.38 -34.07
CA MET A 39 -14.57 30.11 -33.37
C MET A 39 -13.16 29.55 -33.33
N THR A 40 -12.54 29.63 -32.15
CA THR A 40 -11.30 28.92 -31.91
C THR A 40 -11.57 27.46 -32.21
N THR A 41 -11.15 27.02 -33.38
CA THR A 41 -11.11 25.62 -33.72
C THR A 41 -10.28 24.96 -32.62
N LYS A 42 -10.92 24.17 -31.75
CA LYS A 42 -10.22 23.34 -30.81
C LYS A 42 -9.15 22.60 -31.61
N LYS A 43 -7.88 22.94 -31.33
CA LYS A 43 -6.74 22.26 -31.92
C LYS A 43 -7.01 20.78 -31.71
N THR A 44 -7.35 20.05 -32.76
CA THR A 44 -7.52 18.59 -32.68
C THR A 44 -6.15 18.05 -32.30
N VAL A 45 -6.00 17.73 -31.02
CA VAL A 45 -4.80 17.04 -30.55
C VAL A 45 -4.71 15.78 -31.41
N ASN A 46 -3.60 15.65 -32.15
CA ASN A 46 -3.40 14.57 -33.09
C ASN A 46 -3.70 13.25 -32.36
N ARG A 47 -4.76 12.58 -32.76
CA ARG A 47 -5.26 11.34 -32.14
C ARG A 47 -4.15 10.28 -32.03
N LYS A 48 -3.15 10.33 -32.92
CA LYS A 48 -1.95 9.49 -32.87
C LYS A 48 -1.04 9.82 -31.68
N TRP A 49 -0.95 11.09 -31.28
CA TRP A 49 -0.15 11.51 -30.13
C TRP A 49 -0.83 11.14 -28.81
N THR A 50 -2.15 11.28 -28.73
CA THR A 50 -2.89 10.89 -27.52
C THR A 50 -2.86 9.38 -27.30
N THR A 51 -2.93 8.57 -28.37
CA THR A 51 -2.80 7.11 -28.25
C THR A 51 -1.37 6.71 -27.85
N LEU A 52 -0.34 7.40 -28.34
CA LEU A 52 1.05 7.11 -28.00
C LEU A 52 1.33 7.45 -26.52
N VAL A 53 0.85 8.59 -26.04
CA VAL A 53 0.96 9.00 -24.62
C VAL A 53 0.19 8.02 -23.73
N ALA A 54 -1.03 7.62 -24.12
CA ALA A 54 -1.81 6.65 -23.36
C ALA A 54 -1.12 5.26 -23.31
N ALA A 55 -0.51 4.83 -24.40
CA ALA A 55 0.27 3.58 -24.46
C ALA A 55 1.51 3.65 -23.54
N CYS A 56 2.25 4.75 -23.55
CA CYS A 56 3.40 4.95 -22.66
C CYS A 56 2.99 4.96 -21.19
N LEU A 57 1.88 5.61 -20.84
CA LEU A 57 1.35 5.61 -19.48
C LEU A 57 0.90 4.21 -19.06
N ALA A 58 0.24 3.46 -19.93
CA ALA A 58 -0.15 2.08 -19.65
C ALA A 58 1.07 1.18 -19.42
N VAL A 59 2.12 1.30 -20.24
CA VAL A 59 3.38 0.56 -20.06
C VAL A 59 4.06 0.95 -18.75
N MET A 60 4.13 2.25 -18.40
CA MET A 60 4.69 2.70 -17.12
C MET A 60 3.90 2.15 -15.92
N LEU A 61 2.58 2.12 -15.99
CA LEU A 61 1.73 1.57 -14.93
C LEU A 61 1.90 0.05 -14.79
N LEU A 62 2.00 -0.68 -15.90
CA LEU A 62 2.18 -2.13 -15.89
C LEU A 62 3.60 -2.52 -15.42
N CYS A 63 4.64 -1.86 -15.93
CA CYS A 63 6.02 -2.14 -15.54
C CYS A 63 6.32 -1.62 -14.12
N GLY A 64 5.91 -0.39 -13.80
CA GLY A 64 6.12 0.21 -12.48
C GLY A 64 5.31 -0.50 -11.40
N GLY A 65 4.05 -0.81 -11.67
CA GLY A 65 3.18 -1.56 -10.76
C GLY A 65 3.67 -2.98 -10.51
N GLY A 66 4.15 -3.68 -11.54
CA GLY A 66 4.68 -5.04 -11.42
C GLY A 66 5.95 -5.09 -10.57
N VAL A 67 6.91 -4.20 -10.81
CA VAL A 67 8.15 -4.11 -10.02
C VAL A 67 7.85 -3.73 -8.56
N PHE A 68 6.95 -2.77 -8.34
CA PHE A 68 6.56 -2.36 -6.99
C PHE A 68 5.85 -3.49 -6.23
N TYR A 69 4.96 -4.22 -6.92
CA TYR A 69 4.28 -5.38 -6.34
C TYR A 69 5.28 -6.50 -5.96
N GLN A 70 6.23 -6.81 -6.84
CA GLN A 70 7.24 -7.83 -6.59
C GLN A 70 8.15 -7.44 -5.41
N GLN A 71 8.55 -6.17 -5.31
CA GLN A 71 9.37 -5.66 -4.22
C GLN A 71 8.64 -5.65 -2.87
N ALA A 72 7.32 -5.38 -2.87
CA ALA A 72 6.49 -5.41 -1.67
C ALA A 72 6.26 -6.83 -1.13
N HIS A 73 6.38 -7.87 -1.99
CA HIS A 73 6.19 -9.27 -1.63
C HIS A 73 7.50 -10.07 -1.58
N ALA A 74 8.64 -9.43 -1.83
CA ALA A 74 9.94 -10.08 -1.65
C ALA A 74 10.28 -10.19 -0.16
N VAL A 75 10.87 -11.33 0.23
CA VAL A 75 11.42 -11.52 1.56
C VAL A 75 12.61 -10.56 1.74
N ALA A 76 12.50 -9.69 2.71
CA ALA A 76 13.54 -8.72 3.07
C ALA A 76 14.28 -9.17 4.32
N SER A 77 13.56 -9.69 5.31
CA SER A 77 14.11 -10.15 6.57
C SER A 77 13.57 -11.54 6.91
N VAL A 78 14.34 -12.31 7.66
CA VAL A 78 13.91 -13.56 8.28
C VAL A 78 14.04 -13.39 9.78
N VAL A 79 12.96 -13.67 10.50
CA VAL A 79 12.91 -13.60 11.95
C VAL A 79 12.66 -14.99 12.50
N SER A 80 13.57 -15.48 13.35
CA SER A 80 13.41 -16.77 14.03
C SER A 80 13.06 -16.52 15.49
N LEU A 81 12.06 -17.26 15.98
CA LEU A 81 11.68 -17.35 17.38
C LEU A 81 12.00 -18.76 17.86
N ASP A 82 13.06 -18.86 18.62
CA ASP A 82 13.59 -20.13 19.08
C ASP A 82 13.42 -20.28 20.59
N VAL A 83 12.51 -21.16 20.95
CA VAL A 83 12.32 -21.68 22.29
C VAL A 83 12.64 -23.19 22.24
N ASN A 84 11.82 -24.00 22.14
CA ASN A 84 11.47 -25.32 21.76
C ASN A 84 9.99 -25.41 22.02
N PRO A 85 9.24 -24.85 21.09
CA PRO A 85 9.27 -24.85 19.62
C PRO A 85 10.18 -23.82 18.93
N SER A 86 10.43 -24.01 17.61
CA SER A 86 11.16 -23.09 16.75
C SER A 86 10.32 -22.70 15.54
N ILE A 87 10.12 -21.39 15.35
CA ILE A 87 9.27 -20.81 14.31
C ILE A 87 10.06 -19.76 13.53
N GLU A 88 9.98 -19.81 12.20
CA GLU A 88 10.59 -18.85 11.31
C GLU A 88 9.53 -18.01 10.60
N LEU A 89 9.68 -16.69 10.61
CA LEU A 89 8.83 -15.71 9.93
C LEU A 89 9.59 -15.10 8.76
N LYS A 90 9.06 -15.23 7.54
CA LYS A 90 9.54 -14.50 6.37
C LYS A 90 8.82 -13.17 6.28
N VAL A 91 9.56 -12.08 6.22
CA VAL A 91 9.05 -10.72 6.39
C VAL A 91 9.38 -9.87 5.17
N SER A 92 8.41 -9.10 4.71
CA SER A 92 8.58 -8.15 3.63
C SER A 92 9.29 -6.87 4.11
N ARG A 93 9.73 -6.04 3.15
CA ARG A 93 10.31 -4.73 3.45
C ARG A 93 9.36 -3.81 4.26
N ASN A 94 8.05 -4.01 4.15
CA ASN A 94 7.03 -3.26 4.87
C ASN A 94 6.65 -3.90 6.21
N GLU A 95 7.52 -4.74 6.77
CA GLU A 95 7.35 -5.40 8.06
C GLU A 95 6.07 -6.26 8.16
N LYS A 96 5.63 -6.81 7.00
CA LYS A 96 4.50 -7.74 6.95
C LYS A 96 4.98 -9.17 6.83
N VAL A 97 4.34 -10.06 7.54
CA VAL A 97 4.60 -11.49 7.46
C VAL A 97 4.15 -12.04 6.10
N LEU A 98 5.07 -12.63 5.37
CA LEU A 98 4.83 -13.30 4.09
C LEU A 98 4.56 -14.79 4.26
N ALA A 99 5.29 -15.41 5.19
CA ALA A 99 5.13 -16.81 5.54
C ALA A 99 5.54 -17.04 6.99
N CYS A 100 4.91 -18.03 7.62
CA CYS A 100 5.24 -18.55 8.93
C CYS A 100 5.57 -20.03 8.76
N VAL A 101 6.78 -20.44 9.16
CA VAL A 101 7.31 -21.79 8.93
C VAL A 101 7.62 -22.43 10.27
N PRO A 102 6.90 -23.50 10.64
CA PRO A 102 7.29 -24.31 11.81
C PRO A 102 8.52 -25.16 11.47
N LEU A 103 9.52 -25.17 12.34
CA LEU A 103 10.76 -25.93 12.14
C LEU A 103 10.77 -27.27 12.89
N ASN A 104 9.82 -27.47 13.82
CA ASN A 104 9.67 -28.74 14.57
C ASN A 104 8.20 -29.04 14.86
N GLU A 105 7.90 -30.20 15.41
CA GLU A 105 6.53 -30.65 15.68
C GLU A 105 5.81 -29.76 16.72
N ASP A 106 6.53 -29.34 17.77
CA ASP A 106 5.97 -28.42 18.76
C ASP A 106 5.55 -27.08 18.13
N ALA A 107 6.34 -26.57 17.17
CA ALA A 107 6.00 -25.37 16.42
C ALA A 107 4.76 -25.56 15.54
N LYS A 108 4.55 -26.77 14.98
CA LYS A 108 3.31 -27.07 14.25
C LYS A 108 2.11 -27.04 15.17
N ALA A 109 2.24 -27.59 16.40
CA ALA A 109 1.17 -27.57 17.39
C ALA A 109 0.81 -26.13 17.79
N ILE A 110 1.80 -25.26 18.01
CA ILE A 110 1.58 -23.84 18.32
C ILE A 110 0.87 -23.11 17.16
N LEU A 111 1.27 -23.38 15.93
CA LEU A 111 0.68 -22.72 14.76
C LEU A 111 -0.67 -23.31 14.35
N ALA A 112 -1.04 -24.49 14.80
CA ALA A 112 -2.33 -25.11 14.51
C ALA A 112 -3.51 -24.21 14.94
N ASP A 113 -3.42 -23.58 16.10
CA ASP A 113 -4.41 -22.63 16.61
C ASP A 113 -4.52 -21.35 15.77
N MET A 114 -3.57 -21.12 14.87
CA MET A 114 -3.49 -19.94 13.97
C MET A 114 -3.58 -20.37 12.50
N SER A 115 -4.45 -21.34 12.20
CA SER A 115 -4.64 -21.89 10.86
C SER A 115 -3.33 -22.30 10.18
N ASN A 116 -2.43 -22.95 10.92
CA ASN A 116 -1.07 -23.28 10.51
C ASN A 116 -0.24 -22.07 10.07
N GLY A 117 -0.45 -20.91 10.71
CA GLY A 117 0.23 -19.67 10.40
C GLY A 117 -0.42 -18.85 9.28
N ALA A 118 -1.53 -19.33 8.70
CA ALA A 118 -2.23 -18.60 7.62
C ALA A 118 -2.83 -17.28 8.13
N ASP A 119 -3.35 -17.27 9.37
CA ASP A 119 -3.93 -16.07 9.98
C ASP A 119 -2.89 -14.96 10.24
N LEU A 120 -1.62 -15.34 10.31
CA LEU A 120 -0.50 -14.40 10.49
C LEU A 120 -0.02 -13.80 9.19
N LYS A 121 -0.37 -14.38 8.04
CA LYS A 121 0.06 -13.90 6.73
C LYS A 121 -0.57 -12.54 6.42
N GLY A 122 0.28 -11.57 6.08
CA GLY A 122 -0.13 -10.17 5.81
C GLY A 122 -0.26 -9.32 7.07
N ALA A 123 -0.23 -9.91 8.28
CA ALA A 123 -0.19 -9.17 9.53
C ALA A 123 1.12 -8.39 9.67
N LYS A 124 1.13 -7.35 10.51
CA LYS A 124 2.36 -6.72 10.93
C LYS A 124 3.20 -7.68 11.77
N LEU A 125 4.52 -7.56 11.68
CA LEU A 125 5.45 -8.46 12.34
C LEU A 125 5.30 -8.46 13.86
N ASP A 126 5.15 -7.28 14.48
CA ASP A 126 4.93 -7.13 15.92
C ASP A 126 3.65 -7.85 16.39
N VAL A 127 2.56 -7.73 15.63
CA VAL A 127 1.29 -8.42 15.93
C VAL A 127 1.45 -9.93 15.82
N ALA A 128 2.13 -10.42 14.78
CA ALA A 128 2.36 -11.84 14.59
C ALA A 128 3.24 -12.42 15.70
N VAL A 129 4.31 -11.73 16.09
CA VAL A 129 5.20 -12.15 17.17
C VAL A 129 4.46 -12.17 18.50
N ASN A 130 3.66 -11.15 18.80
CA ASN A 130 2.83 -11.12 20.02
C ASN A 130 1.85 -12.29 20.09
N ALA A 131 1.21 -12.64 18.96
CA ALA A 131 0.30 -13.77 18.88
C ALA A 131 1.01 -15.11 19.14
N ILE A 132 2.19 -15.30 18.53
CA ILE A 132 3.00 -16.51 18.71
C ILE A 132 3.49 -16.61 20.16
N VAL A 133 4.07 -15.54 20.70
CA VAL A 133 4.59 -15.53 22.08
C VAL A 133 3.46 -15.74 23.09
N GLY A 134 2.31 -15.10 22.87
CA GLY A 134 1.11 -15.36 23.69
C GLY A 134 0.65 -16.81 23.62
N SER A 135 0.76 -17.48 22.48
CA SER A 135 0.47 -18.91 22.36
C SER A 135 1.53 -19.76 23.06
N LEU A 136 2.81 -19.39 22.96
CA LEU A 136 3.91 -20.08 23.68
C LEU A 136 3.71 -20.02 25.20
N VAL A 137 3.30 -18.87 25.73
CA VAL A 137 2.99 -18.71 27.16
C VAL A 137 1.79 -19.57 27.55
N ARG A 138 0.68 -19.49 26.81
CA ARG A 138 -0.54 -20.28 27.09
C ARG A 138 -0.30 -21.80 27.10
N ASN A 139 0.63 -22.25 26.26
CA ASN A 139 0.97 -23.69 26.17
C ASN A 139 2.13 -24.09 27.09
N GLY A 140 2.60 -23.21 27.99
CA GLY A 140 3.57 -23.52 29.02
C GLY A 140 5.02 -23.59 28.55
N TYR A 141 5.34 -23.06 27.35
CA TYR A 141 6.73 -23.06 26.85
C TYR A 141 7.60 -21.96 27.46
N LEU A 142 6.99 -20.96 28.08
CA LEU A 142 7.65 -19.74 28.62
C LEU A 142 7.24 -19.45 30.07
N ASP A 143 6.88 -20.44 30.84
CA ASP A 143 6.34 -20.28 32.21
C ASP A 143 7.38 -20.48 33.32
N SER A 144 8.59 -20.97 33.01
CA SER A 144 9.65 -21.24 33.98
C SER A 144 10.83 -20.27 33.90
N ILE A 145 11.52 -20.07 35.03
CA ILE A 145 12.74 -19.22 35.12
C ILE A 145 13.89 -19.75 34.23
N SER A 146 13.87 -21.05 33.90
CA SER A 146 14.83 -21.66 33.01
C SER A 146 14.46 -21.59 31.54
N SER A 147 13.28 -21.05 31.21
CA SER A 147 12.85 -20.84 29.83
C SER A 147 13.58 -19.63 29.21
N ALA A 148 13.94 -19.75 27.96
CA ALA A 148 14.50 -18.64 27.18
C ALA A 148 13.91 -18.63 25.79
N ILE A 149 13.64 -17.46 25.28
CA ILE A 149 13.31 -17.22 23.87
C ILE A 149 14.47 -16.50 23.19
N MET A 150 14.97 -17.08 22.11
CA MET A 150 15.97 -16.42 21.27
C MET A 150 15.28 -15.84 20.04
N ILE A 151 15.45 -14.55 19.84
CA ILE A 151 14.97 -13.80 18.69
C ILE A 151 16.15 -13.50 17.79
N SER A 152 16.16 -14.08 16.59
CA SER A 152 17.20 -13.84 15.60
C SER A 152 16.59 -13.07 14.42
N VAL A 153 17.20 -11.96 14.04
CA VAL A 153 16.79 -11.16 12.89
C VAL A 153 17.88 -11.20 11.84
N GLU A 154 17.59 -11.81 10.71
CA GLU A 154 18.47 -11.88 9.55
C GLU A 154 17.99 -10.93 8.47
N ASP A 155 18.87 -10.02 8.02
CA ASP A 155 18.58 -9.02 6.98
C ASP A 155 19.86 -8.64 6.24
N LYS A 156 19.72 -8.18 4.98
CA LYS A 156 20.83 -7.57 4.22
C LYS A 156 21.19 -6.17 4.71
N ASP A 157 20.22 -5.48 5.31
CA ASP A 157 20.36 -4.14 5.88
C ASP A 157 20.52 -4.24 7.40
N ALA A 158 21.74 -4.06 7.89
CA ALA A 158 22.08 -4.15 9.30
C ALA A 158 21.28 -3.15 10.16
N ALA A 159 21.06 -1.93 9.68
CA ALA A 159 20.31 -0.92 10.42
C ALA A 159 18.84 -1.32 10.58
N ARG A 160 18.24 -1.96 9.55
CA ARG A 160 16.88 -2.51 9.64
C ARG A 160 16.83 -3.73 10.55
N ALA A 161 17.82 -4.62 10.49
CA ALA A 161 17.92 -5.77 11.40
C ALA A 161 17.93 -5.32 12.86
N GLU A 162 18.76 -4.34 13.21
CA GLU A 162 18.83 -3.79 14.56
C GLU A 162 17.54 -3.10 15.01
N LYS A 163 16.91 -2.35 14.10
CA LYS A 163 15.61 -1.71 14.38
C LYS A 163 14.57 -2.77 14.72
N LEU A 164 14.40 -3.78 13.84
CA LEU A 164 13.45 -4.87 14.05
C LEU A 164 13.75 -5.64 15.33
N GLN A 165 15.02 -5.94 15.62
CA GLN A 165 15.43 -6.60 16.85
C GLN A 165 14.95 -5.85 18.09
N ARG A 166 15.19 -4.53 18.17
CA ARG A 166 14.75 -3.71 19.31
C ARG A 166 13.22 -3.69 19.45
N GLU A 167 12.51 -3.54 18.35
CA GLU A 167 11.05 -3.52 18.35
C GLU A 167 10.46 -4.86 18.80
N LEU A 168 11.01 -5.96 18.30
CA LEU A 168 10.56 -7.30 18.66
C LEU A 168 10.90 -7.65 20.11
N THR A 169 12.09 -7.26 20.58
CA THR A 169 12.46 -7.44 21.99
C THR A 169 11.46 -6.73 22.91
N SER A 170 11.15 -5.47 22.61
CA SER A 170 10.18 -4.71 23.39
C SER A 170 8.77 -5.31 23.34
N ALA A 171 8.35 -5.82 22.19
CA ALA A 171 7.05 -6.48 22.02
C ALA A 171 6.97 -7.77 22.85
N VAL A 172 8.00 -8.61 22.78
CA VAL A 172 8.08 -9.88 23.53
C VAL A 172 8.14 -9.63 25.03
N ASP A 173 8.96 -8.69 25.48
CA ASP A 173 9.03 -8.29 26.88
C ASP A 173 7.67 -7.80 27.41
N GLY A 174 6.93 -7.05 26.60
CA GLY A 174 5.57 -6.60 26.93
C GLY A 174 4.59 -7.75 27.15
N VAL A 175 4.64 -8.79 26.28
CA VAL A 175 3.80 -9.98 26.43
C VAL A 175 4.18 -10.78 27.68
N LEU A 176 5.48 -11.00 27.90
CA LEU A 176 5.98 -11.74 29.06
C LEU A 176 5.59 -11.05 30.38
N GLN A 177 5.75 -9.72 30.45
CA GLN A 177 5.34 -8.93 31.63
C GLN A 177 3.82 -9.01 31.89
N THR A 178 3.01 -8.87 30.84
CA THR A 178 1.56 -8.94 30.95
C THR A 178 1.07 -10.33 31.39
N SER A 179 1.78 -11.37 30.98
CA SER A 179 1.45 -12.76 31.27
C SER A 179 2.09 -13.27 32.57
N GLU A 180 2.88 -12.43 33.27
CA GLU A 180 3.71 -12.83 34.44
C GLU A 180 4.67 -13.99 34.14
N ALA A 181 4.98 -14.21 32.85
CA ALA A 181 5.89 -15.26 32.41
C ALA A 181 7.35 -14.89 32.74
N LYS A 182 8.13 -15.87 33.16
CA LYS A 182 9.51 -15.68 33.65
C LYS A 182 10.51 -16.33 32.69
N ALA A 183 10.58 -15.84 31.46
CA ALA A 183 11.54 -16.32 30.46
C ALA A 183 12.61 -15.25 30.18
N ALA A 184 13.84 -15.70 29.88
CA ALA A 184 14.88 -14.80 29.41
C ALA A 184 14.70 -14.52 27.91
N VAL A 185 14.88 -13.26 27.51
CA VAL A 185 14.89 -12.89 26.08
C VAL A 185 16.32 -12.71 25.60
N LEU A 186 16.74 -13.55 24.67
CA LEU A 186 18.04 -13.48 24.00
C LEU A 186 17.82 -12.95 22.60
N THR A 187 18.69 -12.08 22.11
CA THR A 187 18.54 -11.49 20.79
C THR A 187 19.84 -11.47 20.01
N GLN A 188 19.73 -11.64 18.70
CA GLN A 188 20.86 -11.47 17.78
C GLN A 188 20.43 -10.91 16.44
N THR A 189 21.32 -10.20 15.78
CA THR A 189 21.18 -9.79 14.37
C THR A 189 22.19 -10.53 13.51
N LEU A 190 21.75 -10.94 12.33
CA LEU A 190 22.55 -11.72 11.39
C LEU A 190 22.50 -11.07 10.01
N THR A 191 23.64 -11.09 9.30
CA THR A 191 23.65 -10.79 7.87
C THR A 191 23.20 -12.03 7.10
N GLN A 192 22.54 -11.83 5.96
CA GLN A 192 22.15 -12.97 5.11
C GLN A 192 23.38 -13.73 4.61
N ASP A 193 23.37 -15.05 4.82
CA ASP A 193 24.45 -15.95 4.42
C ASP A 193 23.82 -17.24 3.85
N ALA A 194 24.04 -17.48 2.56
CA ALA A 194 23.48 -18.65 1.87
C ALA A 194 24.02 -19.99 2.43
N ALA A 195 25.26 -20.03 2.91
CA ALA A 195 25.83 -21.25 3.50
C ALA A 195 25.14 -21.57 4.83
N ARG A 196 24.91 -20.57 5.66
CA ARG A 196 24.18 -20.71 6.92
C ARG A 196 22.72 -21.10 6.69
N GLU A 197 22.06 -20.50 5.71
CA GLU A 197 20.69 -20.87 5.33
C GLU A 197 20.61 -22.32 4.85
N GLN A 198 21.60 -22.79 4.10
CA GLN A 198 21.67 -24.18 3.67
C GLN A 198 21.88 -25.13 4.86
N GLN A 199 22.84 -24.83 5.73
CA GLN A 199 23.10 -25.59 6.96
C GLN A 199 21.86 -25.68 7.86
N ALA A 200 21.14 -24.57 8.02
CA ALA A 200 19.89 -24.51 8.77
C ALA A 200 18.84 -25.46 8.19
N ARG A 201 18.66 -25.44 6.86
CA ARG A 201 17.72 -26.35 6.16
C ARG A 201 18.10 -27.82 6.29
N GLU A 202 19.37 -28.14 6.11
CA GLU A 202 19.87 -29.52 6.19
C GLU A 202 19.69 -30.12 7.59
N ASN A 203 19.81 -29.31 8.64
CA ASN A 203 19.68 -29.73 10.03
C ASN A 203 18.27 -29.49 10.62
N ASN A 204 17.32 -28.97 9.85
CA ASN A 204 15.97 -28.59 10.32
C ASN A 204 15.99 -27.69 11.56
N ILE A 205 16.90 -26.73 11.59
CA ILE A 205 17.01 -25.71 12.63
C ILE A 205 16.80 -24.31 12.04
N SER A 206 16.60 -23.31 12.89
CA SER A 206 16.53 -21.92 12.45
C SER A 206 17.90 -21.40 11.99
N THR A 207 17.90 -20.36 11.14
CA THR A 207 19.14 -19.64 10.79
C THR A 207 19.80 -19.02 12.02
N GLY A 208 18.99 -18.64 13.03
CA GLY A 208 19.46 -18.17 14.32
C GLY A 208 20.26 -19.24 15.09
N LYS A 209 19.74 -20.45 15.19
CA LYS A 209 20.45 -21.58 15.81
C LYS A 209 21.69 -21.99 15.02
N ALA A 210 21.60 -22.00 13.68
CA ALA A 210 22.75 -22.32 12.82
C ALA A 210 23.92 -21.34 12.97
N ALA A 211 23.67 -20.11 13.44
CA ALA A 211 24.72 -19.15 13.71
C ALA A 211 25.49 -19.38 15.02
N LEU A 212 25.00 -20.29 15.89
CA LEU A 212 25.61 -20.60 17.17
C LEU A 212 26.40 -21.93 17.14
N VAL A 213 26.33 -22.67 16.03
CA VAL A 213 27.00 -23.93 15.79
C VAL A 213 28.18 -23.76 14.84
#